data_bd669c9492de167a84d4ccf81a12b7ba
#
_entry.id   bd669c9492de167a84d4ccf81a12b7ba
#
_cell.length_a   1.000
_cell.length_b   1.000
_cell.length_c   1.000
_cell.angle_alpha   90.00
_cell.angle_beta   90.00
_cell.angle_gamma   90.00
#
_symmetry.space_group_name_H-M   'P 1'
#
loop_
_entity.id
_entity.type
_entity.pdbx_description
1 polymer ?
#
loop_
_entity_poly.entity_id
_entity_poly.type
_entity_poly.pdbx_seq_one_letter_code
_entity_poly.pdbx_strand_id
1 'polypeptide(L)'
;MIVNFDMAFDLIVQVEGKEYTNDPNDPGGPTKYGVTLATARKLGFDKDLDGDVDENDVMILDASDARTAFKTLYWDLVGADAMPEGIDILAADLAYNSGVARVRELYDYDFHRFALKRWRYYLKLANKRQEFRGYFRGWSNRLDTIISACETEFPNL
;
A
#
# COMPACT_ATOMS: atom_id res chain seq x y z
N MET A 1 2.28 -15.11 10.71
CA MET A 1 1.42 -14.87 9.52
C MET A 1 0.34 -13.80 9.77
N ILE A 2 -0.58 -13.94 10.74
CA ILE A 2 -1.56 -12.85 11.05
C ILE A 2 -0.85 -11.60 11.58
N VAL A 3 0.17 -11.76 12.39
CA VAL A 3 0.96 -10.65 12.97
C VAL A 3 1.62 -9.79 11.87
N ASN A 4 2.17 -10.40 10.83
CA ASN A 4 2.85 -9.68 9.75
C ASN A 4 1.86 -8.87 8.89
N PHE A 5 0.65 -9.41 8.66
CA PHE A 5 -0.41 -8.67 7.99
C PHE A 5 -0.84 -7.44 8.79
N ASP A 6 -1.02 -7.58 10.11
CA ASP A 6 -1.39 -6.46 10.99
C ASP A 6 -0.32 -5.37 10.97
N MET A 7 0.93 -5.75 11.10
CA MET A 7 2.06 -4.82 11.01
C MET A 7 2.12 -4.12 9.64
N ALA A 8 1.95 -4.85 8.54
CA ALA A 8 1.94 -4.26 7.20
C ALA A 8 0.80 -3.24 7.05
N PHE A 9 -0.40 -3.59 7.51
CA PHE A 9 -1.56 -2.71 7.45
C PHE A 9 -1.35 -1.44 8.28
N ASP A 10 -0.85 -1.57 9.51
CA ASP A 10 -0.61 -0.43 10.39
C ASP A 10 0.45 0.53 9.83
N LEU A 11 1.53 0.02 9.26
CA LEU A 11 2.55 0.82 8.58
C LEU A 11 1.97 1.62 7.40
N ILE A 12 1.06 1.01 6.64
CA ILE A 12 0.42 1.66 5.49
C ILE A 12 -0.57 2.73 5.94
N VAL A 13 -1.45 2.42 6.89
CA VAL A 13 -2.47 3.35 7.39
C VAL A 13 -1.85 4.55 8.13
N GLN A 14 -0.69 4.38 8.75
CA GLN A 14 0.03 5.51 9.37
C GLN A 14 0.54 6.52 8.34
N VAL A 15 0.87 6.06 7.14
CA VAL A 15 1.36 6.92 6.05
C VAL A 15 0.22 7.53 5.25
N GLU A 16 -0.87 6.78 5.06
CA GLU A 16 -2.07 7.24 4.34
C GLU A 16 -3.06 7.91 5.31
N GLY A 17 -3.68 9.00 4.88
CA GLY A 17 -4.64 9.75 5.71
C GLY A 17 -5.87 8.93 6.09
N LYS A 18 -6.27 9.00 7.36
CA LYS A 18 -7.50 8.38 7.88
C LYS A 18 -8.74 9.22 7.59
N GLU A 19 -8.53 10.49 7.27
CA GLU A 19 -9.59 11.45 7.03
C GLU A 19 -10.17 11.29 5.61
N TYR A 20 -11.45 11.59 5.50
CA TYR A 20 -12.10 11.69 4.20
C TYR A 20 -11.55 12.91 3.43
N THR A 21 -11.24 12.70 2.17
CA THR A 21 -10.81 13.75 1.25
C THR A 21 -11.57 13.65 -0.07
N ASN A 22 -11.89 14.79 -0.67
CA ASN A 22 -12.47 14.90 -2.01
C ASN A 22 -11.93 16.17 -2.68
N ASP A 23 -10.63 16.17 -3.05
CA ASP A 23 -10.02 17.28 -3.77
C ASP A 23 -10.37 17.17 -5.25
N PRO A 24 -11.02 18.20 -5.84
CA PRO A 24 -11.33 18.21 -7.28
C PRO A 24 -10.11 18.08 -8.20
N ASN A 25 -8.90 18.35 -7.68
CA ASN A 25 -7.65 18.22 -8.42
C ASN A 25 -6.99 16.86 -8.25
N ASP A 26 -7.50 16.02 -7.32
CA ASP A 26 -7.02 14.67 -7.14
C ASP A 26 -7.75 13.70 -8.07
N PRO A 27 -7.05 13.09 -9.05
CA PRO A 27 -7.67 12.10 -9.94
C PRO A 27 -8.19 10.86 -9.22
N GLY A 28 -7.80 10.63 -7.96
CA GLY A 28 -8.31 9.56 -7.12
C GLY A 28 -9.74 9.79 -6.63
N GLY A 29 -10.18 11.06 -6.59
CA GLY A 29 -11.52 11.46 -6.13
C GLY A 29 -11.77 11.16 -4.65
N PRO A 30 -13.04 10.96 -4.26
CA PRO A 30 -13.40 10.65 -2.88
C PRO A 30 -12.60 9.49 -2.31
N THR A 31 -11.90 9.73 -1.20
CA THR A 31 -10.96 8.77 -0.61
C THR A 31 -11.01 8.85 0.92
N LYS A 32 -10.98 7.69 1.59
CA LYS A 32 -10.86 7.59 3.04
C LYS A 32 -10.05 6.33 3.41
N TYR A 33 -9.15 6.44 4.36
CA TYR A 33 -8.21 5.37 4.72
C TYR A 33 -7.44 4.80 3.52
N GLY A 34 -7.15 5.61 2.49
CA GLY A 34 -6.51 5.13 1.26
C GLY A 34 -7.44 4.33 0.33
N VAL A 35 -8.72 4.18 0.67
CA VAL A 35 -9.74 3.55 -0.17
C VAL A 35 -10.44 4.60 -1.00
N THR A 36 -10.19 4.59 -2.31
CA THR A 36 -10.86 5.48 -3.27
C THR A 36 -12.26 4.98 -3.61
N LEU A 37 -13.12 5.87 -4.15
CA LEU A 37 -14.44 5.47 -4.66
C LEU A 37 -14.36 4.33 -5.70
N ALA A 38 -13.36 4.35 -6.57
CA ALA A 38 -13.14 3.27 -7.53
C ALA A 38 -12.85 1.92 -6.84
N THR A 39 -12.07 1.95 -5.75
CA THR A 39 -11.80 0.78 -4.92
C THR A 39 -13.05 0.29 -4.19
N ALA A 40 -13.82 1.20 -3.59
CA ALA A 40 -15.08 0.87 -2.92
C ALA A 40 -16.07 0.20 -3.88
N ARG A 41 -16.23 0.73 -5.08
CA ARG A 41 -17.05 0.11 -6.14
C ARG A 41 -16.58 -1.28 -6.54
N LYS A 42 -15.27 -1.46 -6.71
CA LYS A 42 -14.70 -2.78 -7.06
C LYS A 42 -14.96 -3.83 -5.98
N LEU A 43 -15.02 -3.44 -4.72
CA LEU A 43 -15.23 -4.32 -3.57
C LEU A 43 -16.71 -4.42 -3.15
N GLY A 44 -17.60 -3.61 -3.73
CA GLY A 44 -19.01 -3.60 -3.41
C GLY A 44 -19.31 -3.06 -2.01
N PHE A 45 -18.62 -2.02 -1.59
CA PHE A 45 -18.81 -1.37 -0.29
C PHE A 45 -20.03 -0.42 -0.31
N ASP A 46 -21.21 -0.97 -0.46
CA ASP A 46 -22.50 -0.30 -0.25
C ASP A 46 -22.76 -0.25 1.28
N LYS A 47 -22.32 0.81 1.92
CA LYS A 47 -22.30 0.94 3.39
C LYS A 47 -23.60 1.52 3.94
N ASP A 48 -24.31 2.34 3.18
CA ASP A 48 -25.61 2.89 3.55
C ASP A 48 -26.79 2.05 3.08
N LEU A 49 -26.51 0.97 2.29
CA LEU A 49 -27.46 -0.03 1.82
C LEU A 49 -28.55 0.55 0.90
N ASP A 50 -28.22 1.57 0.12
CA ASP A 50 -29.16 2.19 -0.82
C ASP A 50 -29.17 1.52 -2.19
N GLY A 51 -28.23 0.58 -2.45
CA GLY A 51 -28.15 -0.28 -3.63
C GLY A 51 -27.16 0.20 -4.68
N ASP A 52 -26.42 1.28 -4.40
CA ASP A 52 -25.26 1.67 -5.23
C ASP A 52 -23.99 1.81 -4.40
N VAL A 53 -22.90 2.26 -5.01
CA VAL A 53 -21.64 2.58 -4.29
C VAL A 53 -21.18 3.94 -4.77
N ASP A 54 -21.37 4.92 -3.90
CA ASP A 54 -21.09 6.30 -4.20
C ASP A 54 -20.16 7.00 -3.16
N GLU A 55 -20.15 8.33 -3.19
CA GLU A 55 -19.35 9.14 -2.28
C GLU A 55 -19.79 9.00 -0.81
N ASN A 56 -21.10 8.80 -0.57
CA ASN A 56 -21.63 8.65 0.78
C ASN A 56 -21.05 7.41 1.47
N ASP A 57 -20.92 6.30 0.71
CA ASP A 57 -20.27 5.09 1.22
C ASP A 57 -18.82 5.34 1.60
N VAL A 58 -18.07 6.06 0.76
CA VAL A 58 -16.68 6.39 1.04
C VAL A 58 -16.57 7.24 2.32
N MET A 59 -17.49 8.17 2.55
CA MET A 59 -17.49 9.02 3.75
C MET A 59 -17.66 8.21 5.05
N ILE A 60 -18.39 7.11 5.01
CA ILE A 60 -18.68 6.26 6.19
C ILE A 60 -17.81 5.00 6.28
N LEU A 61 -16.84 4.80 5.36
CA LEU A 61 -15.85 3.73 5.50
C LEU A 61 -15.11 3.81 6.85
N ASP A 62 -14.76 2.66 7.37
CA ASP A 62 -14.00 2.51 8.60
C ASP A 62 -12.67 1.75 8.38
N ALA A 63 -11.89 1.60 9.45
CA ALA A 63 -10.60 0.90 9.38
C ALA A 63 -10.75 -0.58 9.00
N SER A 64 -11.88 -1.22 9.29
CA SER A 64 -12.15 -2.62 8.89
C SER A 64 -12.35 -2.76 7.39
N ASP A 65 -13.02 -1.77 6.76
CA ASP A 65 -13.18 -1.73 5.31
C ASP A 65 -11.83 -1.55 4.60
N ALA A 66 -11.01 -0.62 5.11
CA ALA A 66 -9.66 -0.40 4.60
C ALA A 66 -8.79 -1.66 4.73
N ARG A 67 -8.90 -2.35 5.87
CA ARG A 67 -8.20 -3.60 6.13
C ARG A 67 -8.62 -4.70 5.15
N THR A 68 -9.92 -4.80 4.88
CA THR A 68 -10.49 -5.73 3.89
C THR A 68 -9.99 -5.40 2.48
N ALA A 69 -10.00 -4.12 2.11
CA ALA A 69 -9.49 -3.65 0.83
C ALA A 69 -8.00 -3.97 0.66
N PHE A 70 -7.18 -3.65 1.66
CA PHE A 70 -5.74 -3.94 1.64
C PHE A 70 -5.46 -5.43 1.53
N LYS A 71 -6.17 -6.26 2.32
CA LYS A 71 -6.02 -7.71 2.25
C LYS A 71 -6.34 -8.23 0.86
N THR A 72 -7.52 -7.93 0.36
CA THR A 72 -8.04 -8.50 -0.90
C THR A 72 -7.27 -8.04 -2.14
N LEU A 73 -6.87 -6.76 -2.19
CA LEU A 73 -6.31 -6.15 -3.40
C LEU A 73 -4.78 -6.16 -3.46
N TYR A 74 -4.10 -6.38 -2.34
CA TYR A 74 -2.65 -6.31 -2.28
C TYR A 74 -2.04 -7.54 -1.61
N TRP A 75 -2.35 -7.81 -0.34
CA TRP A 75 -1.77 -8.90 0.44
C TRP A 75 -1.99 -10.27 -0.20
N ASP A 76 -3.25 -10.62 -0.45
CA ASP A 76 -3.62 -11.91 -1.05
C ASP A 76 -3.12 -12.02 -2.50
N LEU A 77 -3.19 -10.93 -3.29
CA LEU A 77 -2.78 -10.95 -4.69
C LEU A 77 -1.27 -11.12 -4.90
N VAL A 78 -0.44 -10.72 -3.93
CA VAL A 78 0.99 -11.03 -3.99
C VAL A 78 1.33 -12.38 -3.38
N GLY A 79 0.40 -13.00 -2.66
CA GLY A 79 0.62 -14.26 -1.95
C GLY A 79 1.48 -14.09 -0.71
N ALA A 80 1.34 -12.97 -0.01
CA ALA A 80 2.19 -12.59 1.11
C ALA A 80 2.22 -13.62 2.23
N ASP A 81 1.11 -14.31 2.52
CA ASP A 81 1.06 -15.38 3.54
C ASP A 81 2.06 -16.53 3.31
N ALA A 82 2.54 -16.70 2.08
CA ALA A 82 3.53 -17.74 1.72
C ALA A 82 4.95 -17.17 1.59
N MET A 83 5.15 -15.87 1.81
CA MET A 83 6.47 -15.23 1.73
C MET A 83 7.21 -15.32 3.07
N PRO A 84 8.57 -15.26 3.04
CA PRO A 84 9.35 -15.08 4.26
C PRO A 84 9.00 -13.79 4.99
N GLU A 85 9.24 -13.79 6.30
CA GLU A 85 9.05 -12.62 7.18
C GLU A 85 9.82 -11.40 6.65
N GLY A 86 9.19 -10.23 6.74
CA GLY A 86 9.71 -8.98 6.21
C GLY A 86 9.54 -8.82 4.70
N ILE A 87 9.74 -9.88 3.92
CA ILE A 87 9.52 -9.87 2.45
C ILE A 87 8.03 -9.71 2.14
N ASP A 88 7.15 -10.36 2.90
CA ASP A 88 5.71 -10.24 2.82
C ASP A 88 5.23 -8.78 3.00
N ILE A 89 5.75 -8.10 4.03
CA ILE A 89 5.45 -6.70 4.31
C ILE A 89 5.96 -5.79 3.19
N LEU A 90 7.22 -5.98 2.79
CA LEU A 90 7.85 -5.19 1.73
C LEU A 90 7.14 -5.36 0.38
N ALA A 91 6.67 -6.59 0.08
CA ALA A 91 5.92 -6.91 -1.13
C ALA A 91 4.51 -6.31 -1.12
N ALA A 92 3.79 -6.40 0.00
CA ALA A 92 2.45 -5.84 0.14
C ALA A 92 2.47 -4.31 0.01
N ASP A 93 3.45 -3.64 0.64
CA ASP A 93 3.62 -2.20 0.51
C ASP A 93 4.02 -1.78 -0.92
N LEU A 94 4.89 -2.52 -1.58
CA LEU A 94 5.23 -2.26 -2.98
C LEU A 94 4.00 -2.45 -3.90
N ALA A 95 3.17 -3.47 -3.64
CA ALA A 95 1.94 -3.69 -4.38
C ALA A 95 0.96 -2.53 -4.21
N TYR A 96 0.80 -2.05 -2.98
CA TYR A 96 -0.05 -0.91 -2.66
C TYR A 96 0.39 0.38 -3.40
N ASN A 97 1.69 0.66 -3.42
CA ASN A 97 2.24 1.89 -4.02
C ASN A 97 2.46 1.85 -5.53
N SER A 98 2.77 0.69 -6.08
CA SER A 98 3.27 0.54 -7.46
C SER A 98 2.59 -0.57 -8.25
N GLY A 99 1.63 -1.24 -7.61
CA GLY A 99 0.85 -2.32 -8.20
C GLY A 99 1.52 -3.70 -8.10
N VAL A 100 0.69 -4.74 -8.08
CA VAL A 100 1.10 -6.16 -7.96
C VAL A 100 2.10 -6.60 -9.06
N ALA A 101 1.94 -6.08 -10.28
CA ALA A 101 2.87 -6.39 -11.37
C ALA A 101 4.32 -5.96 -11.05
N ARG A 102 4.48 -4.84 -10.33
CA ARG A 102 5.79 -4.34 -9.93
C ARG A 102 6.47 -5.25 -8.91
N VAL A 103 5.71 -5.86 -8.02
CA VAL A 103 6.25 -6.86 -7.09
C VAL A 103 6.89 -8.02 -7.85
N ARG A 104 6.21 -8.56 -8.86
CA ARG A 104 6.72 -9.68 -9.67
C ARG A 104 8.02 -9.34 -10.40
N GLU A 105 8.19 -8.09 -10.84
CA GLU A 105 9.41 -7.64 -11.52
C GLU A 105 10.60 -7.46 -10.59
N LEU A 106 10.36 -7.02 -9.35
CA LEU A 106 11.41 -6.64 -8.42
C LEU A 106 11.70 -7.70 -7.37
N TYR A 107 10.80 -8.68 -7.18
CA TYR A 107 10.87 -9.69 -6.14
C TYR A 107 12.27 -10.32 -5.99
N ASP A 108 12.68 -10.53 -4.76
CA ASP A 108 13.87 -11.29 -4.39
C ASP A 108 13.60 -12.04 -3.08
N TYR A 109 14.19 -13.20 -2.90
CA TYR A 109 14.11 -13.98 -1.66
C TYR A 109 15.00 -13.43 -0.54
N ASP A 110 15.91 -12.51 -0.87
CA ASP A 110 16.74 -11.79 0.07
C ASP A 110 16.10 -10.41 0.34
N PHE A 111 15.78 -10.13 1.59
CA PHE A 111 15.09 -8.92 2.01
C PHE A 111 15.82 -7.65 1.58
N HIS A 112 17.13 -7.58 1.86
CA HIS A 112 17.92 -6.38 1.54
C HIS A 112 18.11 -6.18 0.04
N ARG A 113 18.24 -7.27 -0.73
CA ARG A 113 18.28 -7.18 -2.21
C ARG A 113 16.95 -6.74 -2.78
N PHE A 114 15.83 -7.21 -2.21
CA PHE A 114 14.51 -6.76 -2.64
C PHE A 114 14.32 -5.26 -2.35
N ALA A 115 14.66 -4.80 -1.16
CA ALA A 115 14.65 -3.38 -0.79
C ALA A 115 15.54 -2.54 -1.70
N LEU A 116 16.75 -3.00 -2.02
CA LEU A 116 17.68 -2.32 -2.93
C LEU A 116 17.14 -2.23 -4.36
N LYS A 117 16.51 -3.29 -4.88
CA LYS A 117 15.85 -3.28 -6.20
C LYS A 117 14.74 -2.24 -6.24
N ARG A 118 13.92 -2.17 -5.16
CA ARG A 118 12.85 -1.18 -5.03
C ARG A 118 13.40 0.24 -4.99
N TRP A 119 14.46 0.50 -4.22
CA TRP A 119 15.12 1.81 -4.17
C TRP A 119 15.67 2.23 -5.54
N ARG A 120 16.34 1.32 -6.26
CA ARG A 120 16.84 1.55 -7.62
C ARG A 120 15.70 1.84 -8.61
N TYR A 121 14.57 1.21 -8.44
CA TYR A 121 13.38 1.50 -9.24
C TYR A 121 12.90 2.95 -9.03
N TYR A 122 12.80 3.41 -7.79
CA TYR A 122 12.44 4.78 -7.48
C TYR A 122 13.44 5.80 -8.03
N LEU A 123 14.73 5.53 -7.88
CA LEU A 123 15.79 6.35 -8.44
C LEU A 123 15.69 6.45 -9.97
N LYS A 124 15.41 5.33 -10.64
CA LYS A 124 15.20 5.30 -12.10
C LYS A 124 13.98 6.13 -12.52
N LEU A 125 12.88 6.08 -11.78
CA LEU A 125 11.70 6.91 -12.04
C LEU A 125 12.02 8.40 -11.89
N ALA A 126 12.66 8.79 -10.80
CA ALA A 126 13.06 10.16 -10.54
C ALA A 126 14.01 10.74 -11.60
N ASN A 127 14.90 9.91 -12.13
CA ASN A 127 15.81 10.30 -13.20
C ASN A 127 15.16 10.35 -14.58
N LYS A 128 14.12 9.54 -14.82
CA LYS A 128 13.43 9.46 -16.10
C LYS A 128 12.45 10.61 -16.34
N ARG A 129 11.83 11.12 -15.26
CA ARG A 129 10.81 12.16 -15.33
C ARG A 129 11.06 13.23 -14.28
N GLN A 130 11.23 14.47 -14.72
CA GLN A 130 11.50 15.60 -13.82
C GLN A 130 10.40 15.80 -12.77
N GLU A 131 9.14 15.55 -13.13
CA GLU A 131 7.99 15.62 -12.23
C GLU A 131 8.10 14.65 -11.02
N PHE A 132 8.78 13.52 -11.18
CA PHE A 132 8.95 12.54 -10.10
C PHE A 132 10.09 12.81 -9.12
N ARG A 133 10.94 13.80 -9.42
CA ARG A 133 12.05 14.17 -8.51
C ARG A 133 11.54 14.64 -7.15
N GLY A 134 10.42 15.36 -7.12
CA GLY A 134 9.80 15.81 -5.89
C GLY A 134 9.29 14.67 -5.00
N TYR A 135 8.87 13.57 -5.59
CA TYR A 135 8.34 12.41 -4.86
C TYR A 135 9.41 11.45 -4.36
N PHE A 136 10.63 11.50 -4.91
CA PHE A 136 11.70 10.54 -4.58
C PHE A 136 12.02 10.52 -3.08
N ARG A 137 12.04 11.68 -2.42
CA ARG A 137 12.27 11.77 -0.97
C ARG A 137 11.18 11.05 -0.18
N GLY A 138 9.91 11.24 -0.55
CA GLY A 138 8.78 10.56 0.10
C GLY A 138 8.85 9.05 -0.08
N TRP A 139 9.13 8.57 -1.29
CA TRP A 139 9.29 7.14 -1.57
C TRP A 139 10.46 6.51 -0.81
N SER A 140 11.59 7.22 -0.72
CA SER A 140 12.77 6.75 0.02
C SER A 140 12.51 6.69 1.51
N ASN A 141 11.89 7.73 2.09
CA ASN A 141 11.54 7.77 3.51
C ASN A 141 10.55 6.64 3.87
N ARG A 142 9.54 6.40 3.03
CA ARG A 142 8.60 5.30 3.23
C ARG A 142 9.31 3.95 3.24
N LEU A 143 10.19 3.72 2.27
CA LEU A 143 10.96 2.48 2.18
C LEU A 143 11.86 2.29 3.40
N ASP A 144 12.54 3.34 3.85
CA ASP A 144 13.37 3.34 5.05
C ASP A 144 12.57 3.02 6.32
N THR A 145 11.38 3.60 6.47
CA THR A 145 10.45 3.30 7.56
C THR A 145 10.10 1.81 7.61
N ILE A 146 9.79 1.20 6.46
CA ILE A 146 9.44 -0.21 6.36
C ILE A 146 10.64 -1.11 6.68
N ILE A 147 11.81 -0.80 6.11
CA ILE A 147 13.04 -1.55 6.39
C ILE A 147 13.34 -1.52 7.89
N SER A 148 13.37 -0.35 8.51
CA SER A 148 13.67 -0.20 9.93
C SER A 148 12.67 -0.93 10.83
N ALA A 149 11.38 -0.91 10.47
CA ALA A 149 10.34 -1.63 11.20
C ALA A 149 10.53 -3.16 11.08
N CYS A 150 10.82 -3.65 9.88
CA CYS A 150 11.07 -5.09 9.65
C CYS A 150 12.34 -5.57 10.36
N GLU A 151 13.45 -4.81 10.29
CA GLU A 151 14.72 -5.17 10.98
C GLU A 151 14.56 -5.18 12.50
N THR A 152 13.67 -4.33 13.04
CA THR A 152 13.37 -4.30 14.47
C THR A 152 12.58 -5.54 14.90
N GLU A 153 11.57 -5.93 14.14
CA GLU A 153 10.69 -7.06 14.44
C GLU A 153 11.36 -8.40 14.11
N PHE A 154 12.15 -8.45 13.04
CA PHE A 154 12.80 -9.67 12.52
C PHE A 154 14.32 -9.50 12.46
N PRO A 155 15.04 -9.62 13.57
CA PRO A 155 16.48 -9.29 13.66
C PRO A 155 17.41 -10.21 12.85
N ASN A 156 16.88 -11.24 12.18
CA ASN A 156 17.64 -12.19 11.36
C ASN A 156 17.39 -12.04 9.85
N LEU A 157 16.83 -10.91 9.40
CA LEU A 157 16.62 -10.62 7.98
C LEU A 157 17.93 -10.56 7.19
#